data_3ec47ddecafc931569945c73c6ecb209
#
_entry.id   3ec47ddecafc931569945c73c6ecb209
#
_cell.length_a   1.000
_cell.length_b   1.000
_cell.length_c   1.000
_cell.angle_alpha   90.00
_cell.angle_beta   90.00
_cell.angle_gamma   90.00
#
_symmetry.space_group_name_H-M   'P 1'
#
loop_
_entity.id
_entity.type
_entity.pdbx_description
1 polymer ?
#
loop_
_entity_poly.entity_id
_entity_poly.type
_entity_poly.pdbx_seq_one_letter_code
_entity_poly.pdbx_strand_id
1 'polypeptide(L)'
;GWGLVMDTLSPLLGETPSPELVAHIEQTVMSYPGVLGVHDLMVHDYGPGHQFASLHVEFPAESDPLAAHDVIDNIERDFLKKDNLQVTIHYDPIVTSDAKVGVLRTRLTEHLRQLDPQLSIHDLRIVPGDTHTNVLFDLAFPAGYTGDTDAVMAEMCRFVTGQDPNYSCIIKLEQSYAAVPQSPK
;
A
#
# COMPACT_ATOMS: atom_id res chain seq x y z
N GLY A 1 -23.63 9.53 31.27
CA GLY A 1 -23.13 10.85 30.85
C GLY A 1 -21.88 10.79 29.98
N TRP A 2 -20.69 10.57 30.55
CA TRP A 2 -19.41 10.63 29.82
C TRP A 2 -19.29 9.55 28.73
N GLY A 3 -19.71 8.30 29.00
CA GLY A 3 -19.72 7.21 28.03
C GLY A 3 -20.54 7.57 26.78
N LEU A 4 -21.77 8.06 26.96
CA LEU A 4 -22.61 8.46 25.83
C LEU A 4 -22.00 9.58 24.98
N VAL A 5 -21.27 10.51 25.59
CA VAL A 5 -20.56 11.57 24.87
C VAL A 5 -19.41 10.97 24.03
N MET A 6 -18.62 10.08 24.62
CA MET A 6 -17.53 9.41 23.90
C MET A 6 -18.05 8.51 22.79
N ASP A 7 -19.11 7.73 23.01
CA ASP A 7 -19.73 6.88 22.00
C ASP A 7 -20.29 7.68 20.81
N THR A 8 -20.66 8.95 21.04
CA THR A 8 -21.14 9.84 19.98
C THR A 8 -20.01 10.56 19.25
N LEU A 9 -18.91 10.86 19.95
CA LEU A 9 -17.78 11.60 19.39
C LEU A 9 -16.74 10.69 18.69
N SER A 10 -16.56 9.45 19.17
CA SER A 10 -15.60 8.51 18.60
C SER A 10 -15.74 8.33 17.08
N PRO A 11 -16.93 8.09 16.53
CA PRO A 11 -17.10 7.97 15.09
C PRO A 11 -16.73 9.25 14.32
N LEU A 12 -16.95 10.42 14.94
CA LEU A 12 -16.59 11.71 14.32
C LEU A 12 -15.08 11.98 14.31
N LEU A 13 -14.34 11.32 15.21
CA LEU A 13 -12.87 11.44 15.28
C LEU A 13 -12.16 10.41 14.40
N GLY A 14 -12.90 9.48 13.81
CA GLY A 14 -12.40 8.37 13.02
C GLY A 14 -12.09 7.14 13.88
N GLU A 15 -12.89 6.11 13.73
CA GLU A 15 -12.62 4.80 14.35
C GLU A 15 -11.77 3.95 13.39
N THR A 16 -10.91 3.13 13.95
CA THR A 16 -10.19 2.12 13.17
C THR A 16 -11.23 1.13 12.61
N PRO A 17 -11.22 0.85 11.30
CA PRO A 17 -12.15 -0.11 10.72
C PRO A 17 -11.96 -1.49 11.31
N SER A 18 -13.04 -2.29 11.33
CA SER A 18 -12.91 -3.67 11.80
C SER A 18 -12.01 -4.49 10.88
N PRO A 19 -11.20 -5.41 11.42
CA PRO A 19 -10.35 -6.29 10.59
C PRO A 19 -11.16 -7.09 9.56
N GLU A 20 -12.41 -7.44 9.89
CA GLU A 20 -13.31 -8.16 9.00
C GLU A 20 -13.72 -7.31 7.79
N LEU A 21 -13.98 -6.02 7.98
CA LEU A 21 -14.30 -5.09 6.90
C LEU A 21 -13.08 -4.89 5.98
N VAL A 22 -11.90 -4.70 6.56
CA VAL A 22 -10.64 -4.59 5.80
C VAL A 22 -10.43 -5.83 4.94
N ALA A 23 -10.50 -7.02 5.55
CA ALA A 23 -10.33 -8.29 4.84
C ALA A 23 -11.39 -8.50 3.75
N HIS A 24 -12.65 -8.11 4.00
CA HIS A 24 -13.73 -8.19 3.03
C HIS A 24 -13.46 -7.31 1.80
N ILE A 25 -13.01 -6.06 2.02
CA ILE A 25 -12.69 -5.14 0.93
C ILE A 25 -11.54 -5.71 0.09
N GLU A 26 -10.44 -6.07 0.72
CA GLU A 26 -9.25 -6.60 0.03
C GLU A 26 -9.57 -7.86 -0.77
N GLN A 27 -10.23 -8.85 -0.17
CA GLN A 27 -10.60 -10.10 -0.85
C GLN A 27 -11.57 -9.87 -2.00
N THR A 28 -12.52 -8.95 -1.83
CA THR A 28 -13.49 -8.62 -2.89
C THR A 28 -12.76 -8.00 -4.07
N VAL A 29 -11.92 -6.98 -3.86
CA VAL A 29 -11.19 -6.31 -4.92
C VAL A 29 -10.22 -7.27 -5.63
N MET A 30 -9.48 -8.08 -4.88
CA MET A 30 -8.56 -9.08 -5.43
C MET A 30 -9.25 -10.18 -6.25
N SER A 31 -10.57 -10.35 -6.11
CA SER A 31 -11.33 -11.34 -6.91
C SER A 31 -11.62 -10.89 -8.35
N TYR A 32 -11.42 -9.61 -8.67
CA TYR A 32 -11.69 -9.08 -10.00
C TYR A 32 -10.56 -9.38 -10.99
N PRO A 33 -10.90 -9.61 -12.27
CA PRO A 33 -9.90 -9.97 -13.27
C PRO A 33 -8.93 -8.82 -13.54
N GLY A 34 -7.64 -9.14 -13.64
CA GLY A 34 -6.58 -8.18 -13.94
C GLY A 34 -6.05 -7.40 -12.74
N VAL A 35 -6.68 -7.49 -11.57
CA VAL A 35 -6.16 -6.91 -10.33
C VAL A 35 -4.93 -7.70 -9.86
N LEU A 36 -3.82 -7.01 -9.64
CA LEU A 36 -2.55 -7.58 -9.18
C LEU A 36 -2.34 -7.38 -7.67
N GLY A 37 -2.83 -6.26 -7.14
CA GLY A 37 -2.65 -5.90 -5.74
C GLY A 37 -3.60 -4.80 -5.30
N VAL A 38 -3.71 -4.66 -3.98
CA VAL A 38 -4.49 -3.63 -3.28
C VAL A 38 -3.63 -3.06 -2.18
N HIS A 39 -3.60 -1.72 -2.04
CA HIS A 39 -2.86 -1.06 -0.97
C HIS A 39 -3.47 0.29 -0.60
N ASP A 40 -2.94 0.92 0.45
CA ASP A 40 -3.35 2.22 0.97
C ASP A 40 -4.86 2.34 1.22
N LEU A 41 -5.46 1.23 1.72
CA LEU A 41 -6.86 1.22 2.10
C LEU A 41 -7.10 2.16 3.29
N MET A 42 -7.93 3.16 3.07
CA MET A 42 -8.47 4.03 4.13
C MET A 42 -9.99 3.85 4.18
N VAL A 43 -10.51 3.67 5.40
CA VAL A 43 -11.94 3.57 5.63
C VAL A 43 -12.37 4.66 6.60
N HIS A 44 -13.41 5.38 6.25
CA HIS A 44 -14.05 6.37 7.08
C HIS A 44 -15.47 5.92 7.42
N ASP A 45 -15.76 5.78 8.70
CA ASP A 45 -17.08 5.40 9.19
C ASP A 45 -17.72 6.59 9.93
N TYR A 46 -18.82 7.09 9.38
CA TYR A 46 -19.63 8.16 9.95
C TYR A 46 -20.97 7.64 10.50
N GLY A 47 -21.05 6.35 10.72
CA GLY A 47 -22.25 5.67 11.21
C GLY A 47 -23.02 4.90 10.11
N PRO A 48 -24.11 4.22 10.48
CA PRO A 48 -24.84 3.32 9.59
C PRO A 48 -25.26 3.98 8.28
N GLY A 49 -24.78 3.44 7.16
CA GLY A 49 -25.10 3.92 5.83
C GLY A 49 -24.26 5.12 5.35
N HIS A 50 -23.23 5.50 6.10
CA HIS A 50 -22.33 6.62 5.77
C HIS A 50 -20.87 6.19 5.88
N GLN A 51 -20.52 5.09 5.23
CA GLN A 51 -19.15 4.59 5.15
C GLN A 51 -18.55 4.91 3.79
N PHE A 52 -17.28 5.33 3.81
CA PHE A 52 -16.48 5.63 2.62
C PHE A 52 -15.15 4.90 2.72
N ALA A 53 -14.69 4.36 1.61
CA ALA A 53 -13.36 3.80 1.51
C ALA A 53 -12.63 4.37 0.31
N SER A 54 -11.32 4.54 0.44
CA SER A 54 -10.43 4.80 -0.68
C SER A 54 -9.28 3.81 -0.64
N LEU A 55 -8.85 3.36 -1.80
CA LEU A 55 -7.75 2.40 -1.94
C LEU A 55 -7.08 2.55 -3.30
N HIS A 56 -5.89 1.99 -3.41
CA HIS A 56 -5.18 1.87 -4.65
C HIS A 56 -5.30 0.44 -5.17
N VAL A 57 -5.49 0.29 -6.48
CA VAL A 57 -5.58 -1.01 -7.14
C VAL A 57 -4.56 -1.10 -8.26
N GLU A 58 -3.75 -2.13 -8.20
CA GLU A 58 -2.67 -2.39 -9.13
C GLU A 58 -3.14 -3.21 -10.33
N PHE A 59 -2.81 -2.74 -11.53
CA PHE A 59 -3.00 -3.45 -12.78
C PHE A 59 -1.68 -3.54 -13.55
N PRO A 60 -1.49 -4.53 -14.45
CA PRO A 60 -0.35 -4.50 -15.36
C PRO A 60 -0.33 -3.20 -16.16
N ALA A 61 0.83 -2.55 -16.26
CA ALA A 61 0.98 -1.29 -17.02
C ALA A 61 0.66 -1.45 -18.51
N GLU A 62 0.72 -2.68 -19.01
CA GLU A 62 0.38 -3.04 -20.39
C GLU A 62 -1.12 -3.25 -20.61
N SER A 63 -1.95 -3.19 -19.55
CA SER A 63 -3.40 -3.33 -19.64
C SER A 63 -4.01 -2.17 -20.42
N ASP A 64 -5.08 -2.47 -21.19
CA ASP A 64 -5.88 -1.40 -21.78
C ASP A 64 -6.51 -0.53 -20.67
N PRO A 65 -6.21 0.78 -20.63
CA PRO A 65 -6.74 1.67 -19.60
C PRO A 65 -8.26 1.72 -19.53
N LEU A 66 -8.95 1.56 -20.65
CA LEU A 66 -10.42 1.52 -20.68
C LEU A 66 -10.96 0.23 -20.07
N ALA A 67 -10.31 -0.90 -20.32
CA ALA A 67 -10.68 -2.17 -19.71
C ALA A 67 -10.41 -2.16 -18.19
N ALA A 68 -9.28 -1.60 -17.75
CA ALA A 68 -8.99 -1.44 -16.33
C ALA A 68 -10.01 -0.51 -15.66
N HIS A 69 -10.37 0.60 -16.28
CA HIS A 69 -11.40 1.51 -15.79
C HIS A 69 -12.76 0.82 -15.64
N ASP A 70 -13.16 -0.01 -16.61
CA ASP A 70 -14.44 -0.76 -16.54
C ASP A 70 -14.45 -1.73 -15.35
N VAL A 71 -13.33 -2.39 -15.06
CA VAL A 71 -13.18 -3.24 -13.87
C VAL A 71 -13.34 -2.40 -12.59
N ILE A 72 -12.66 -1.26 -12.51
CA ILE A 72 -12.73 -0.35 -11.36
C ILE A 72 -14.18 0.14 -11.14
N ASP A 73 -14.85 0.61 -12.19
CA ASP A 73 -16.26 1.06 -12.11
C ASP A 73 -17.19 -0.07 -11.63
N ASN A 74 -16.92 -1.30 -12.05
CA ASN A 74 -17.69 -2.46 -11.59
C ASN A 74 -17.43 -2.76 -10.09
N ILE A 75 -16.19 -2.65 -9.62
CA ILE A 75 -15.85 -2.81 -8.21
C ILE A 75 -16.58 -1.75 -7.35
N GLU A 76 -16.45 -0.47 -7.70
CA GLU A 76 -17.07 0.63 -6.98
C GLU A 76 -18.61 0.49 -6.94
N ARG A 77 -19.20 0.11 -8.06
CA ARG A 77 -20.63 -0.14 -8.18
C ARG A 77 -21.12 -1.33 -7.37
N ASP A 78 -20.33 -2.38 -7.30
CA ASP A 78 -20.67 -3.58 -6.55
C ASP A 78 -20.65 -3.31 -5.04
N PHE A 79 -19.64 -2.61 -4.52
CA PHE A 79 -19.60 -2.20 -3.12
C PHE A 79 -20.77 -1.30 -2.74
N LEU A 80 -21.10 -0.33 -3.60
CA LEU A 80 -22.25 0.54 -3.35
C LEU A 80 -23.57 -0.26 -3.29
N LYS A 81 -23.76 -1.24 -4.17
CA LYS A 81 -24.99 -2.00 -4.25
C LYS A 81 -25.13 -3.09 -3.19
N LYS A 82 -24.03 -3.78 -2.88
CA LYS A 82 -24.06 -4.96 -2.01
C LYS A 82 -23.82 -4.61 -0.55
N ASP A 83 -22.91 -3.67 -0.31
CA ASP A 83 -22.43 -3.34 1.03
C ASP A 83 -22.86 -1.93 1.48
N ASN A 84 -23.52 -1.15 0.61
CA ASN A 84 -23.81 0.27 0.82
C ASN A 84 -22.55 1.07 1.21
N LEU A 85 -21.40 0.66 0.70
CA LEU A 85 -20.09 1.27 0.92
C LEU A 85 -19.71 2.05 -0.33
N GLN A 86 -19.50 3.36 -0.18
CA GLN A 86 -18.95 4.18 -1.26
C GLN A 86 -17.43 4.00 -1.31
N VAL A 87 -16.93 3.41 -2.39
CA VAL A 87 -15.50 3.19 -2.61
C VAL A 87 -15.02 4.12 -3.71
N THR A 88 -13.81 4.64 -3.55
CA THR A 88 -13.07 5.37 -4.59
C THR A 88 -11.73 4.69 -4.81
N ILE A 89 -11.44 4.33 -6.06
CA ILE A 89 -10.25 3.57 -6.41
C ILE A 89 -9.28 4.41 -7.21
N HIS A 90 -8.04 4.48 -6.74
CA HIS A 90 -6.92 4.99 -7.52
C HIS A 90 -6.32 3.86 -8.36
N TYR A 91 -6.19 4.09 -9.67
CA TYR A 91 -5.59 3.15 -10.60
C TYR A 91 -4.08 3.27 -10.61
N ASP A 92 -3.37 2.18 -10.30
CA ASP A 92 -1.91 2.11 -10.34
C ASP A 92 -1.43 1.13 -11.41
N PRO A 93 -0.90 1.63 -12.54
CA PRO A 93 -0.29 0.79 -13.56
C PRO A 93 1.09 0.31 -13.09
N ILE A 94 1.26 -1.00 -12.87
CA ILE A 94 2.49 -1.61 -12.37
C ILE A 94 3.26 -2.29 -13.50
N VAL A 95 4.54 -1.96 -13.63
CA VAL A 95 5.45 -2.66 -14.54
C VAL A 95 5.89 -3.97 -13.89
N THR A 96 5.32 -5.09 -14.34
CA THR A 96 5.56 -6.42 -13.75
C THR A 96 6.73 -7.18 -14.38
N SER A 97 7.10 -6.86 -15.61
CA SER A 97 8.02 -7.67 -16.45
C SER A 97 9.40 -7.06 -16.69
N ASP A 98 9.73 -5.94 -16.04
CA ASP A 98 10.99 -5.25 -16.35
C ASP A 98 12.17 -5.83 -15.54
N ALA A 99 13.20 -6.28 -16.25
CA ALA A 99 14.49 -6.63 -15.65
C ALA A 99 15.07 -5.51 -14.78
N LYS A 100 14.74 -4.24 -15.06
CA LYS A 100 15.12 -3.08 -14.25
C LYS A 100 14.54 -3.12 -12.84
N VAL A 101 13.29 -3.59 -12.68
CA VAL A 101 12.65 -3.76 -11.35
C VAL A 101 13.44 -4.77 -10.51
N GLY A 102 13.85 -5.89 -11.11
CA GLY A 102 14.67 -6.91 -10.45
C GLY A 102 16.04 -6.37 -10.02
N VAL A 103 16.71 -5.62 -10.90
CA VAL A 103 17.99 -4.98 -10.60
C VAL A 103 17.85 -3.95 -9.48
N LEU A 104 16.82 -3.11 -9.56
CA LEU A 104 16.56 -2.11 -8.52
C LEU A 104 16.26 -2.77 -7.17
N ARG A 105 15.43 -3.81 -7.15
CA ARG A 105 15.14 -4.59 -5.94
C ARG A 105 16.41 -5.12 -5.28
N THR A 106 17.30 -5.73 -6.07
CA THR A 106 18.57 -6.25 -5.55
C THR A 106 19.39 -5.14 -4.91
N ARG A 107 19.57 -4.01 -5.62
CA ARG A 107 20.34 -2.87 -5.13
C ARG A 107 19.78 -2.27 -3.85
N LEU A 108 18.45 -2.09 -3.79
CA LEU A 108 17.77 -1.55 -2.61
C LEU A 108 17.92 -2.49 -1.41
N THR A 109 17.74 -3.81 -1.63
CA THR A 109 17.87 -4.81 -0.58
C THR A 109 19.31 -4.87 -0.04
N GLU A 110 20.32 -4.81 -0.92
CA GLU A 110 21.73 -4.80 -0.52
C GLU A 110 22.09 -3.54 0.25
N HIS A 111 21.61 -2.37 -0.22
CA HIS A 111 21.83 -1.10 0.46
C HIS A 111 21.19 -1.06 1.84
N LEU A 112 19.90 -1.46 1.94
CA LEU A 112 19.20 -1.54 3.24
C LEU A 112 19.92 -2.48 4.22
N ARG A 113 20.37 -3.64 3.76
CA ARG A 113 21.10 -4.60 4.61
C ARG A 113 22.42 -4.02 5.16
N GLN A 114 23.07 -3.11 4.44
CA GLN A 114 24.26 -2.41 4.92
C GLN A 114 23.92 -1.34 5.96
N LEU A 115 22.73 -0.73 5.88
CA LEU A 115 22.25 0.25 6.85
C LEU A 115 21.79 -0.45 8.14
N ASP A 116 20.90 -1.42 8.00
CA ASP A 116 20.40 -2.20 9.11
C ASP A 116 19.92 -3.59 8.64
N PRO A 117 20.60 -4.68 9.05
CA PRO A 117 20.24 -6.04 8.64
C PRO A 117 18.94 -6.58 9.24
N GLN A 118 18.32 -5.88 10.22
CA GLN A 118 17.04 -6.27 10.81
C GLN A 118 15.85 -5.84 9.95
N LEU A 119 16.07 -4.94 9.01
CA LEU A 119 15.03 -4.40 8.14
C LEU A 119 14.92 -5.18 6.83
N SER A 120 13.74 -5.16 6.25
CA SER A 120 13.48 -5.78 4.94
C SER A 120 12.60 -4.91 4.07
N ILE A 121 12.68 -5.14 2.74
CA ILE A 121 11.85 -4.47 1.75
C ILE A 121 10.81 -5.45 1.26
N HIS A 122 9.55 -5.02 1.27
CA HIS A 122 8.42 -5.73 0.67
C HIS A 122 7.78 -4.88 -0.41
N ASP A 123 6.98 -5.49 -1.26
CA ASP A 123 6.08 -4.86 -2.24
C ASP A 123 6.68 -3.73 -3.08
N LEU A 124 7.95 -3.93 -3.55
CA LEU A 124 8.58 -2.97 -4.45
C LEU A 124 7.80 -2.87 -5.76
N ARG A 125 7.35 -1.67 -6.07
CA ARG A 125 6.58 -1.31 -7.26
C ARG A 125 7.22 -0.11 -7.95
N ILE A 126 7.09 -0.07 -9.27
CA ILE A 126 7.50 1.08 -10.09
C ILE A 126 6.28 1.53 -10.89
N VAL A 127 5.85 2.76 -10.63
CA VAL A 127 4.73 3.40 -11.33
C VAL A 127 5.31 4.48 -12.25
N PRO A 128 5.42 4.20 -13.56
CA PRO A 128 5.98 5.16 -14.50
C PRO A 128 5.00 6.31 -14.77
N GLY A 129 5.54 7.51 -14.95
CA GLY A 129 4.81 8.70 -15.37
C GLY A 129 5.64 9.54 -16.31
N ASP A 130 5.01 10.47 -17.05
CA ASP A 130 5.69 11.33 -18.03
C ASP A 130 6.68 12.31 -17.41
N THR A 131 6.43 12.74 -16.17
CA THR A 131 7.25 13.75 -15.47
C THR A 131 8.16 13.14 -14.41
N HIS A 132 7.77 12.03 -13.82
CA HIS A 132 8.52 11.30 -12.80
C HIS A 132 8.04 9.85 -12.74
N THR A 133 8.84 9.00 -12.16
CA THR A 133 8.52 7.59 -11.92
C THR A 133 8.52 7.36 -10.41
N ASN A 134 7.40 6.94 -9.86
CA ASN A 134 7.31 6.59 -8.45
C ASN A 134 7.92 5.20 -8.21
N VAL A 135 8.80 5.13 -7.22
CA VAL A 135 9.35 3.89 -6.68
C VAL A 135 8.78 3.73 -5.29
N LEU A 136 7.85 2.81 -5.15
CA LEU A 136 7.12 2.54 -3.91
C LEU A 136 7.61 1.22 -3.31
N PHE A 137 7.77 1.17 -2.00
CA PHE A 137 8.02 -0.09 -1.29
C PHE A 137 7.71 0.03 0.19
N ASP A 138 7.45 -1.12 0.80
CA ASP A 138 7.23 -1.22 2.23
C ASP A 138 8.57 -1.51 2.92
N LEU A 139 8.88 -0.70 3.94
CA LEU A 139 10.02 -0.92 4.82
C LEU A 139 9.50 -1.62 6.08
N ALA A 140 9.78 -2.92 6.16
CA ALA A 140 9.35 -3.74 7.28
C ALA A 140 10.40 -3.78 8.39
N PHE A 141 9.95 -3.62 9.63
CA PHE A 141 10.77 -3.68 10.83
C PHE A 141 10.20 -4.66 11.85
N PRO A 142 11.04 -5.36 12.63
CA PRO A 142 10.59 -6.35 13.60
C PRO A 142 9.90 -5.69 14.80
N ALA A 143 9.06 -6.46 15.49
CA ALA A 143 8.45 -6.01 16.75
C ALA A 143 9.54 -5.66 17.78
N GLY A 144 9.38 -4.49 18.44
CA GLY A 144 10.38 -4.00 19.40
C GLY A 144 11.61 -3.36 18.78
N TYR A 145 11.59 -3.06 17.48
CA TYR A 145 12.65 -2.30 16.83
C TYR A 145 12.82 -0.92 17.48
N THR A 146 14.07 -0.55 17.79
CA THR A 146 14.42 0.71 18.47
C THR A 146 15.30 1.63 17.62
N GLY A 147 15.57 1.26 16.38
CA GLY A 147 16.36 2.08 15.45
C GLY A 147 15.59 3.30 14.95
N ASP A 148 16.30 4.22 14.33
CA ASP A 148 15.73 5.44 13.74
C ASP A 148 15.19 5.13 12.33
N THR A 149 13.90 4.83 12.25
CA THR A 149 13.22 4.55 10.97
C THR A 149 13.20 5.75 10.05
N ASP A 150 13.12 6.98 10.59
CA ASP A 150 13.09 8.19 9.77
C ASP A 150 14.45 8.42 9.08
N ALA A 151 15.54 8.19 9.80
CA ALA A 151 16.89 8.27 9.23
C ALA A 151 17.10 7.22 8.13
N VAL A 152 16.63 5.98 8.33
CA VAL A 152 16.71 4.92 7.33
C VAL A 152 15.87 5.26 6.10
N MET A 153 14.63 5.72 6.27
CA MET A 153 13.77 6.14 5.16
C MET A 153 14.41 7.27 4.35
N ALA A 154 14.95 8.27 5.03
CA ALA A 154 15.62 9.40 4.36
C ALA A 154 16.84 8.93 3.53
N GLU A 155 17.63 7.97 4.04
CA GLU A 155 18.75 7.39 3.32
C GLU A 155 18.30 6.55 2.13
N MET A 156 17.29 5.72 2.31
CA MET A 156 16.72 4.91 1.22
C MET A 156 16.16 5.79 0.11
N CYS A 157 15.47 6.88 0.44
CA CYS A 157 14.99 7.82 -0.57
C CYS A 157 16.12 8.53 -1.30
N ARG A 158 17.21 8.90 -0.62
CA ARG A 158 18.42 9.44 -1.27
C ARG A 158 19.04 8.42 -2.21
N PHE A 159 19.10 7.17 -1.80
CA PHE A 159 19.63 6.10 -2.63
C PHE A 159 18.79 5.87 -3.89
N VAL A 160 17.45 5.84 -3.76
CA VAL A 160 16.51 5.70 -4.89
C VAL A 160 16.68 6.85 -5.88
N THR A 161 16.65 8.09 -5.42
CA THR A 161 16.77 9.27 -6.29
C THR A 161 18.17 9.38 -6.91
N GLY A 162 19.18 8.80 -6.27
CA GLY A 162 20.52 8.67 -6.83
C GLY A 162 20.65 7.65 -7.96
N GLN A 163 19.71 6.71 -8.11
CA GLN A 163 19.70 5.75 -9.23
C GLN A 163 19.22 6.38 -10.54
N ASP A 164 18.21 7.24 -10.46
CA ASP A 164 17.69 8.03 -11.58
C ASP A 164 17.11 9.34 -11.04
N PRO A 165 17.46 10.50 -11.61
CA PRO A 165 16.91 11.80 -11.19
C PRO A 165 15.39 11.93 -11.34
N ASN A 166 14.76 11.11 -12.18
CA ASN A 166 13.32 11.07 -12.36
C ASN A 166 12.61 10.18 -11.34
N TYR A 167 13.33 9.45 -10.49
CA TYR A 167 12.71 8.63 -9.47
C TYR A 167 12.23 9.46 -8.29
N SER A 168 10.99 9.25 -7.91
CA SER A 168 10.37 9.73 -6.67
C SER A 168 10.20 8.54 -5.73
N CYS A 169 10.70 8.66 -4.50
CA CYS A 169 10.68 7.58 -3.52
C CYS A 169 9.49 7.72 -2.58
N ILE A 170 8.72 6.66 -2.45
CA ILE A 170 7.59 6.56 -1.52
C ILE A 170 7.79 5.32 -0.67
N ILE A 171 7.93 5.50 0.65
CA ILE A 171 8.15 4.40 1.59
C ILE A 171 7.00 4.36 2.58
N LYS A 172 6.40 3.18 2.73
CA LYS A 172 5.45 2.88 3.79
C LYS A 172 6.16 2.07 4.88
N LEU A 173 5.93 2.44 6.14
CA LEU A 173 6.44 1.67 7.28
C LEU A 173 5.47 0.56 7.62
N GLU A 174 6.00 -0.66 7.73
CA GLU A 174 5.24 -1.84 8.13
C GLU A 174 5.90 -2.54 9.31
N GLN A 175 5.13 -2.82 10.36
CA GLN A 175 5.62 -3.64 11.44
C GLN A 175 5.43 -5.12 11.08
N SER A 176 6.54 -5.83 10.88
CA SER A 176 6.49 -7.26 10.64
C SER A 176 6.18 -8.02 11.94
N TYR A 177 5.12 -8.81 11.92
CA TYR A 177 4.79 -9.75 12.99
C TYR A 177 5.46 -11.13 12.80
N ALA A 178 6.08 -11.37 11.66
CA ALA A 178 6.85 -12.57 11.39
C ALA A 178 8.29 -12.37 11.89
N ALA A 179 8.79 -13.26 12.72
CA ALA A 179 10.21 -13.30 13.06
C ALA A 179 11.03 -13.50 11.77
N VAL A 180 11.97 -12.59 11.49
CA VAL A 180 12.93 -12.77 10.40
C VAL A 180 13.64 -14.11 10.64
N PRO A 181 13.61 -15.08 9.72
CA PRO A 181 14.37 -16.31 9.89
C PRO A 181 15.85 -15.95 9.99
N GLN A 182 16.46 -16.20 11.14
CA GLN A 182 17.91 -16.10 11.28
C GLN A 182 18.51 -17.13 10.33
N SER A 183 19.28 -16.69 9.34
CA SER A 183 20.06 -17.58 8.50
C SER A 183 20.92 -18.47 9.40
N PRO A 184 20.96 -19.78 9.17
CA PRO A 184 21.81 -20.66 9.95
C PRO A 184 23.28 -20.25 9.76
N LYS A 185 24.03 -20.24 10.87
CA LYS A 185 25.48 -20.00 10.91
C LYS A 185 26.24 -21.04 10.14
#